data_9a77c15810f10207e857b608e8282aef
#
_entry.id   9a77c15810f10207e857b608e8282aef
#
_cell.length_a   1.000
_cell.length_b   1.000
_cell.length_c   1.000
_cell.angle_alpha   90.00
_cell.angle_beta   90.00
_cell.angle_gamma   90.00
#
_symmetry.space_group_name_H-M   'P 1'
#
loop_
_entity.id
_entity.type
_entity.pdbx_description
1 polymer ?
#
loop_
_entity_poly.entity_id
_entity_poly.type
_entity_poly.pdbx_seq_one_letter_code
_entity_poly.pdbx_strand_id
1 'polypeptide(L)' 'RELADLPAGPVTLLAHPRIAGLLVDEERSGIDALEKRFNRSVQINPHPEFHIEQYEIQLG' A
#
# COMPACT_ATOMS: atom_id res chain seq x y z
N ARG A 1 9.37 -11.08 0.92
CA ARG A 1 9.94 -11.96 1.92
C ARG A 1 10.16 -11.30 3.27
N GLU A 2 10.68 -10.10 3.27
CA GLU A 2 10.86 -9.37 4.53
C GLU A 2 9.52 -9.09 5.21
N LEU A 3 8.48 -8.85 4.43
CA LEU A 3 7.16 -8.64 4.99
C LEU A 3 6.65 -9.87 5.73
N ALA A 4 7.04 -11.04 5.27
CA ALA A 4 6.62 -12.28 5.92
C ALA A 4 7.35 -12.51 7.24
N ASP A 5 8.54 -11.93 7.39
CA ASP A 5 9.34 -12.09 8.60
C ASP A 5 9.02 -11.04 9.67
N LEU A 6 8.29 -9.99 9.31
CA LEU A 6 7.95 -8.93 10.24
C LEU A 6 6.69 -9.29 11.03
N PRO A 7 6.53 -8.71 12.23
CA PRO A 7 5.30 -8.91 13.00
C PRO A 7 4.09 -8.50 12.19
N ALA A 8 2.98 -9.18 12.38
CA ALA A 8 1.74 -8.82 11.72
C ALA A 8 1.33 -7.41 12.12
N GLY A 9 0.81 -6.64 11.17
CA GLY A 9 0.40 -5.28 11.41
C GLY A 9 0.02 -4.60 10.12
N PRO A 10 -0.56 -3.41 10.20
CA PRO A 10 -0.95 -2.69 8.99
C PRO A 10 0.26 -2.19 8.22
N VAL A 11 0.10 -2.17 6.91
CA VAL A 11 1.09 -1.58 6.01
C VAL A 11 0.43 -0.38 5.36
N THR A 12 1.09 0.77 5.39
CA THR A 12 0.56 1.98 4.78
C THR A 12 1.42 2.34 3.58
N LEU A 13 0.77 2.49 2.45
CA LEU A 13 1.43 2.94 1.22
C LEU A 13 1.05 4.39 0.97
N LEU A 14 2.05 5.26 0.94
CA LEU A 14 1.85 6.66 0.64
C LEU A 14 2.26 6.92 -0.80
N ALA A 15 1.39 7.58 -1.55
CA ALA A 15 1.63 7.84 -2.96
C ALA A 15 0.89 9.09 -3.38
N HIS A 16 1.26 9.62 -4.55
CA HIS A 16 0.54 10.76 -5.10
C HIS A 16 -0.95 10.40 -5.26
N PRO A 17 -1.87 11.35 -5.04
CA PRO A 17 -3.31 11.06 -5.09
C PRO A 17 -3.77 10.38 -6.38
N ARG A 18 -3.17 10.69 -7.52
CA ARG A 18 -3.53 10.03 -8.77
C ARG A 18 -3.19 8.56 -8.75
N ILE A 19 -2.01 8.24 -8.23
CA ILE A 19 -1.58 6.84 -8.12
C ILE A 19 -2.40 6.12 -7.06
N ALA A 20 -2.64 6.79 -5.94
CA ALA A 20 -3.46 6.19 -4.88
C ALA A 20 -4.86 5.85 -5.39
N GLY A 21 -5.46 6.75 -6.18
CA GLY A 21 -6.76 6.51 -6.78
C GLY A 21 -6.76 5.33 -7.73
N LEU A 22 -5.74 5.23 -8.56
CA LEU A 22 -5.61 4.11 -9.49
C LEU A 22 -5.47 2.78 -8.74
N LEU A 23 -4.68 2.78 -7.68
CA LEU A 23 -4.50 1.57 -6.89
C LEU A 23 -5.80 1.11 -6.25
N VAL A 24 -6.57 2.06 -5.73
CA VAL A 24 -7.84 1.72 -5.09
C VAL A 24 -8.86 1.25 -6.10
N ASP A 25 -8.90 1.86 -7.29
CA ASP A 25 -9.92 1.55 -8.29
C ASP A 25 -9.56 0.37 -9.17
N GLU A 26 -8.33 0.35 -9.70
CA GLU A 26 -7.97 -0.61 -10.73
C GLU A 26 -7.12 -1.76 -10.21
N GLU A 27 -6.35 -1.52 -9.15
CA GLU A 27 -5.47 -2.55 -8.59
C GLU A 27 -5.99 -3.11 -7.28
N ARG A 28 -7.25 -2.91 -7.01
CA ARG A 28 -7.85 -3.33 -5.75
C ARG A 28 -7.71 -4.84 -5.52
N SER A 29 -7.95 -5.62 -6.56
CA SER A 29 -7.85 -7.06 -6.41
C SER A 29 -6.42 -7.51 -6.13
N GLY A 30 -5.43 -6.80 -6.68
CA GLY A 30 -4.04 -7.08 -6.37
C GLY A 30 -3.71 -6.77 -4.93
N ILE A 31 -4.24 -5.66 -4.41
CA ILE A 31 -4.05 -5.29 -3.01
C ILE A 31 -4.71 -6.32 -2.09
N ASP A 32 -5.93 -6.74 -2.43
CA ASP A 32 -6.63 -7.75 -1.65
C ASP A 32 -5.86 -9.07 -1.62
N ALA A 33 -5.27 -9.44 -2.74
CA ALA A 33 -4.47 -10.65 -2.82
C ALA A 33 -3.24 -10.56 -1.92
N LEU A 34 -2.61 -9.39 -1.89
CA LEU A 34 -1.45 -9.18 -1.02
C LEU A 34 -1.85 -9.24 0.45
N GLU A 35 -2.99 -8.66 0.80
CA GLU A 35 -3.48 -8.71 2.18
C GLU A 35 -3.68 -10.15 2.63
N LYS A 36 -4.26 -10.96 1.77
CA LYS A 36 -4.49 -12.36 2.10
C LYS A 36 -3.19 -13.14 2.17
N ARG A 37 -2.29 -12.87 1.25
CA ARG A 37 -1.04 -13.59 1.17
C ARG A 37 -0.16 -13.36 2.39
N PHE A 38 -0.10 -12.13 2.87
CA PHE A 38 0.76 -11.77 3.99
C PHE A 38 0.00 -11.61 5.29
N ASN A 39 -1.33 -11.80 5.25
CA ASN A 39 -2.17 -11.66 6.43
C ASN A 39 -1.99 -10.29 7.09
N ARG A 40 -2.00 -9.24 6.28
CA ARG A 40 -1.82 -7.87 6.72
C ARG A 40 -2.85 -6.96 6.07
N SER A 41 -3.20 -5.91 6.78
CA SER A 41 -4.04 -4.85 6.20
C SER A 41 -3.15 -3.90 5.43
N VAL A 42 -3.57 -3.55 4.22
CA VAL A 42 -2.86 -2.57 3.39
C VAL A 42 -3.74 -1.34 3.26
N GLN A 43 -3.19 -0.18 3.65
CA GLN A 43 -3.89 1.08 3.55
C GLN A 43 -3.18 1.98 2.55
N ILE A 44 -3.95 2.72 1.77
CA ILE A 44 -3.41 3.63 0.78
C ILE A 44 -3.68 5.06 1.26
N ASN A 45 -2.62 5.84 1.42
CA ASN A 45 -2.71 7.23 1.84
C ASN A 45 -2.27 8.15 0.71
N PRO A 46 -3.15 9.01 0.20
CA PRO A 46 -2.74 9.96 -0.83
C PRO A 46 -1.92 11.10 -0.22
N HIS A 47 -0.84 11.46 -0.91
CA HIS A 47 0.04 12.54 -0.49
C HIS A 47 0.23 13.51 -1.66
N PRO A 48 -0.46 14.66 -1.65
CA PRO A 48 -0.36 15.62 -2.75
C PRO A 48 1.05 16.19 -2.95
N GLU A 49 1.86 16.15 -1.90
CA GLU A 49 3.22 16.68 -1.98
C GLU A 49 4.19 15.77 -2.71
N PHE A 50 3.80 14.51 -2.91
CA PHE A 50 4.64 13.55 -3.62
C PHE A 50 4.61 13.80 -5.12
N HIS A 51 5.72 13.51 -5.78
CA HIS A 51 5.73 13.42 -7.23
C HIS A 51 4.93 12.19 -7.65
N ILE A 52 4.48 12.20 -8.91
CA ILE A 52 3.66 11.10 -9.42
C ILE A 52 4.35 9.74 -9.31
N GLU A 53 5.68 9.73 -9.37
CA GLU A 53 6.45 8.49 -9.28
C GLU A 53 6.96 8.20 -7.88
N GLN A 54 6.70 9.07 -6.95
CA GLN A 54 7.19 8.92 -5.60
C GLN A 54 6.21 8.10 -4.77
N TYR A 55 6.75 7.22 -3.96
CA TYR A 55 5.92 6.46 -3.02
C TYR A 55 6.75 6.12 -1.80
N GLU A 56 6.06 5.74 -0.73
CA GLU A 56 6.71 5.35 0.51
C GLU A 56 5.87 4.28 1.19
N ILE A 57 6.53 3.32 1.81
CA ILE A 57 5.85 2.25 2.53
C ILE A 57 6.21 2.36 4.00
N GLN A 58 5.18 2.39 4.84
CA GLN A 58 5.35 2.45 6.28
C GLN A 58 4.77 1.20 6.92
N LEU A 59 5.51 0.64 7.86
CA LEU A 59 5.11 -0.56 8.57
C LEU A 59 4.71 -0.19 10.00
N GLY A 60 3.64 -0.76 10.45
CA GLY A 60 3.18 -0.52 11.81
C GLY A 60 1.88 0.15 11.92
#